data_b15405166a7b404451ffae813cc252a5
#
_entry.id   b15405166a7b404451ffae813cc252a5
#
_cell.length_a   1.000
_cell.length_b   1.000
_cell.length_c   1.000
_cell.angle_alpha   90.00
_cell.angle_beta   90.00
_cell.angle_gamma   90.00
#
_symmetry.space_group_name_H-M   'P 1'
#
loop_
_entity.id
_entity.type
_entity.pdbx_description
1 polymer ?
#
loop_
_entity_poly.entity_id
_entity_poly.type
_entity_poly.pdbx_seq_one_letter_code
_entity_poly.pdbx_strand_id
1 'polypeptide(L)'
;MHRFITFAAAALSLASCSRAADAPGCLLVPSGYGPEGQVPIRVERVASGLEVPWGLAFLPDGDVLVTERPGRVRLIHGGRLLGAPVASVPVTARGEGGLLGIALDPRFAENRRFYMYFTRAKDGRDVNGVARFTLAADGRSARQDRFILDDIPAARFHDGGRIRFGPDGMLYVATGDAREPPSAQDPRSTGGKLLRITPGGAPAPGNPTPGSPVFLSGLRNTEAFDWLDARTLIVADHGPSGEMGRSGHDEVSVARAGDDLGWPDVWRCEAARGRVAPALVFREAVPPGGGSMYRGDAIPAWRGSFLIGILGSRHLHRVALGADGRVAAHEVYLAGDPPKGLGRLREVVQGPDGALWVTTSNCDGRGTCPAEKDVVVRIVGG
;
A
#
# COMPACT_ATOMS: atom_id res chain seq x y z
N MET A 1 14.41 28.06 -76.02
CA MET A 1 14.56 26.97 -75.03
C MET A 1 14.43 27.54 -73.62
N HIS A 2 13.23 27.55 -73.06
CA HIS A 2 12.98 28.03 -71.69
C HIS A 2 12.72 26.81 -70.80
N ARG A 3 13.61 26.62 -69.80
CA ARG A 3 13.42 25.60 -68.77
C ARG A 3 12.62 26.14 -67.61
N PHE A 4 11.45 25.57 -67.37
CA PHE A 4 10.64 25.82 -66.15
C PHE A 4 11.21 24.98 -65.03
N ILE A 5 11.58 25.62 -63.92
CA ILE A 5 11.97 24.97 -62.65
C ILE A 5 10.73 24.96 -61.77
N THR A 6 10.23 23.78 -61.48
CA THR A 6 9.09 23.55 -60.58
C THR A 6 9.62 23.39 -59.15
N PHE A 7 9.27 24.31 -58.25
CA PHE A 7 9.52 24.17 -56.81
C PHE A 7 8.42 23.33 -56.20
N ALA A 8 8.77 22.17 -55.63
CA ALA A 8 7.90 21.39 -54.77
C ALA A 8 7.97 21.95 -53.35
N ALA A 9 6.86 22.48 -52.85
CA ALA A 9 6.72 22.86 -51.44
C ALA A 9 6.44 21.63 -50.60
N ALA A 10 7.39 21.26 -49.74
CA ALA A 10 7.16 20.24 -48.71
C ALA A 10 6.37 20.85 -47.55
N ALA A 11 5.14 20.37 -47.36
CA ALA A 11 4.33 20.71 -46.20
C ALA A 11 4.85 19.95 -44.99
N LEU A 12 5.49 20.62 -44.04
CA LEU A 12 5.78 20.10 -42.70
C LEU A 12 4.45 20.02 -41.93
N SER A 13 3.92 18.82 -41.74
CA SER A 13 2.85 18.57 -40.78
C SER A 13 3.42 18.67 -39.37
N LEU A 14 3.15 19.77 -38.67
CA LEU A 14 3.33 19.91 -37.23
C LEU A 14 2.35 18.95 -36.55
N ALA A 15 2.84 17.82 -36.05
CA ALA A 15 2.11 17.00 -35.11
C ALA A 15 1.93 17.81 -33.82
N SER A 16 0.75 18.38 -33.63
CA SER A 16 0.38 18.97 -32.35
C SER A 16 0.26 17.82 -31.32
N CYS A 17 1.23 17.72 -30.42
CA CYS A 17 1.03 16.96 -29.19
C CYS A 17 -0.12 17.59 -28.43
N SER A 18 -1.33 17.05 -28.59
CA SER A 18 -2.45 17.41 -27.73
C SER A 18 -2.06 16.96 -26.30
N ARG A 19 -1.88 17.93 -25.39
CA ARG A 19 -1.81 17.63 -23.96
C ARG A 19 -3.11 16.90 -23.59
N ALA A 20 -2.98 15.74 -22.92
CA ALA A 20 -4.12 15.08 -22.35
C ALA A 20 -4.85 16.09 -21.43
N ALA A 21 -6.19 16.13 -21.54
CA ALA A 21 -6.98 17.00 -20.67
C ALA A 21 -6.96 16.45 -19.24
N ASP A 22 -6.92 17.34 -18.25
CA ASP A 22 -7.04 16.95 -16.86
C ASP A 22 -8.36 16.21 -16.63
N ALA A 23 -8.31 15.13 -15.84
CA ALA A 23 -9.47 14.32 -15.53
C ALA A 23 -10.46 15.11 -14.66
N PRO A 24 -11.74 15.22 -15.03
CA PRO A 24 -12.73 15.87 -14.20
C PRO A 24 -12.80 15.17 -12.82
N GLY A 25 -12.58 15.91 -11.75
CA GLY A 25 -12.72 15.43 -10.37
C GLY A 25 -11.44 14.91 -9.74
N CYS A 26 -10.32 14.86 -10.43
CA CYS A 26 -9.01 14.64 -9.82
C CYS A 26 -8.53 15.92 -9.12
N LEU A 27 -8.13 15.81 -7.86
CA LEU A 27 -7.50 16.88 -7.11
C LEU A 27 -5.98 16.79 -7.22
N LEU A 28 -5.34 17.76 -7.89
CA LEU A 28 -3.89 17.88 -7.89
C LEU A 28 -3.42 18.71 -6.69
N VAL A 29 -2.70 18.08 -5.77
CA VAL A 29 -2.05 18.74 -4.63
C VAL A 29 -0.65 19.22 -5.08
N PRO A 30 -0.35 20.53 -5.09
CA PRO A 30 0.89 21.07 -5.65
C PRO A 30 2.15 20.66 -4.88
N SER A 31 2.02 20.39 -3.59
CA SER A 31 3.11 19.98 -2.68
C SER A 31 2.92 18.56 -2.17
N GLY A 32 3.89 18.05 -1.45
CA GLY A 32 3.80 16.79 -0.72
C GLY A 32 2.98 16.86 0.57
N TYR A 33 2.25 17.94 0.79
CA TYR A 33 1.49 18.19 2.01
C TYR A 33 0.07 18.64 1.68
N GLY A 34 -0.71 18.95 2.71
CA GLY A 34 -2.02 19.55 2.65
C GLY A 34 -2.18 20.55 3.80
N PRO A 35 -3.40 21.08 4.00
CA PRO A 35 -3.70 21.88 5.19
C PRO A 35 -3.48 21.05 6.46
N GLU A 36 -3.03 21.72 7.53
CA GLU A 36 -2.90 21.08 8.84
C GLU A 36 -4.27 20.71 9.39
N GLY A 37 -4.41 19.46 9.84
CA GLY A 37 -5.65 18.97 10.41
C GLY A 37 -5.93 19.59 11.79
N GLN A 38 -7.21 19.89 12.03
CA GLN A 38 -7.65 20.58 13.24
C GLN A 38 -8.33 19.64 14.25
N VAL A 39 -8.53 18.38 13.92
CA VAL A 39 -9.14 17.41 14.85
C VAL A 39 -8.14 17.15 15.99
N PRO A 40 -8.52 17.39 17.27
CA PRO A 40 -7.65 17.08 18.38
C PRO A 40 -7.39 15.58 18.46
N ILE A 41 -6.11 15.20 18.52
CA ILE A 41 -5.68 13.81 18.62
C ILE A 41 -4.60 13.67 19.71
N ARG A 42 -4.54 12.48 20.29
CA ARG A 42 -3.50 12.08 21.25
C ARG A 42 -2.83 10.81 20.76
N VAL A 43 -1.50 10.81 20.84
CA VAL A 43 -0.65 9.66 20.46
C VAL A 43 -0.23 8.92 21.72
N GLU A 44 -0.48 7.62 21.75
CA GLU A 44 -0.10 6.72 22.83
C GLU A 44 0.90 5.71 22.31
N ARG A 45 2.07 5.64 22.94
CA ARG A 45 3.09 4.64 22.57
C ARG A 45 2.70 3.27 23.12
N VAL A 46 2.62 2.27 22.25
CA VAL A 46 2.32 0.87 22.62
C VAL A 46 3.59 0.06 22.76
N ALA A 47 4.50 0.17 21.80
CA ALA A 47 5.76 -0.58 21.82
C ALA A 47 6.88 0.22 21.14
N SER A 48 8.12 -0.08 21.53
CA SER A 48 9.36 0.44 20.93
C SER A 48 10.39 -0.68 20.79
N GLY A 49 11.55 -0.39 20.20
CA GLY A 49 12.61 -1.37 20.00
C GLY A 49 12.39 -2.29 18.80
N LEU A 50 11.53 -1.91 17.89
CA LEU A 50 11.22 -2.64 16.65
C LEU A 50 12.17 -2.23 15.52
N GLU A 51 12.35 -3.09 14.56
CA GLU A 51 13.17 -2.84 13.38
C GLU A 51 12.31 -2.91 12.12
N VAL A 52 11.93 -1.75 11.61
CA VAL A 52 11.05 -1.59 10.44
C VAL A 52 9.78 -2.45 10.58
N PRO A 53 8.93 -2.20 11.61
CA PRO A 53 7.65 -2.89 11.74
C PRO A 53 6.75 -2.55 10.56
N TRP A 54 6.37 -3.60 9.79
CA TRP A 54 5.76 -3.41 8.48
C TRP A 54 4.24 -3.62 8.49
N GLY A 55 3.75 -4.60 9.21
CA GLY A 55 2.31 -4.92 9.26
C GLY A 55 1.87 -5.32 10.66
N LEU A 56 0.61 -5.08 10.97
CA LEU A 56 -0.06 -5.41 12.23
C LEU A 56 -1.22 -6.36 12.00
N ALA A 57 -1.38 -7.35 12.88
CA ALA A 57 -2.55 -8.22 12.92
C ALA A 57 -3.06 -8.39 14.36
N PHE A 58 -4.31 -8.04 14.61
CA PHE A 58 -4.93 -8.06 15.94
C PHE A 58 -5.55 -9.43 16.21
N LEU A 59 -5.06 -10.11 17.23
CA LEU A 59 -5.59 -11.39 17.66
C LEU A 59 -6.91 -11.21 18.45
N PRO A 60 -7.80 -12.22 18.47
CA PRO A 60 -9.07 -12.12 19.19
C PRO A 60 -8.95 -11.90 20.70
N ASP A 61 -7.81 -12.27 21.30
CA ASP A 61 -7.50 -12.09 22.73
C ASP A 61 -6.94 -10.70 23.05
N GLY A 62 -6.79 -9.81 22.06
CA GLY A 62 -6.26 -8.46 22.19
C GLY A 62 -4.75 -8.35 22.00
N ASP A 63 -4.07 -9.44 21.78
CA ASP A 63 -2.65 -9.43 21.41
C ASP A 63 -2.45 -8.96 19.97
N VAL A 64 -1.23 -8.51 19.63
CA VAL A 64 -0.94 -8.00 18.29
C VAL A 64 0.32 -8.66 17.73
N LEU A 65 0.18 -9.31 16.58
CA LEU A 65 1.33 -9.74 15.79
C LEU A 65 1.86 -8.57 14.97
N VAL A 66 3.18 -8.43 14.96
CA VAL A 66 3.89 -7.38 14.21
C VAL A 66 4.94 -8.05 13.34
N THR A 67 4.90 -7.81 12.03
CA THR A 67 6.00 -8.22 11.14
C THR A 67 7.10 -7.17 11.17
N GLU A 68 8.34 -7.60 11.32
CA GLU A 68 9.54 -6.78 11.13
C GLU A 68 10.21 -7.17 9.82
N ARG A 69 10.53 -6.19 8.98
CA ARG A 69 11.08 -6.42 7.63
C ARG A 69 12.29 -7.38 7.58
N PRO A 70 13.18 -7.42 8.58
CA PRO A 70 14.28 -8.40 8.61
C PRO A 70 13.88 -9.87 8.77
N GLY A 71 12.57 -10.18 8.89
CA GLY A 71 12.06 -11.55 8.89
C GLY A 71 11.52 -12.04 10.24
N ARG A 72 11.34 -11.19 11.24
CA ARG A 72 10.79 -11.58 12.53
C ARG A 72 9.29 -11.26 12.63
N VAL A 73 8.54 -12.17 13.24
CA VAL A 73 7.15 -11.91 13.70
C VAL A 73 7.21 -11.70 15.20
N ARG A 74 6.89 -10.49 15.64
CA ARG A 74 6.88 -10.11 17.03
C ARG A 74 5.49 -10.15 17.62
N LEU A 75 5.39 -10.28 18.94
CA LEU A 75 4.14 -10.30 19.67
C LEU A 75 4.11 -9.15 20.70
N ILE A 76 3.08 -8.34 20.63
CA ILE A 76 2.70 -7.41 21.71
C ILE A 76 1.62 -8.12 22.51
N HIS A 77 1.92 -8.47 23.75
CA HIS A 77 1.04 -9.17 24.69
C HIS A 77 0.77 -8.27 25.89
N GLY A 78 -0.50 -8.04 26.21
CA GLY A 78 -0.88 -7.18 27.31
C GLY A 78 -0.25 -5.77 27.24
N GLY A 79 -0.11 -5.21 26.02
CA GLY A 79 0.50 -3.90 25.78
C GLY A 79 2.03 -3.89 25.88
N ARG A 80 2.71 -5.04 25.90
CA ARG A 80 4.18 -5.12 25.98
C ARG A 80 4.75 -5.96 24.84
N LEU A 81 5.80 -5.45 24.21
CA LEU A 81 6.56 -6.20 23.21
C LEU A 81 7.34 -7.33 23.90
N LEU A 82 7.11 -8.56 23.46
CA LEU A 82 7.85 -9.71 23.97
C LEU A 82 9.25 -9.78 23.37
N GLY A 83 10.22 -10.26 24.15
CA GLY A 83 11.62 -10.37 23.74
C GLY A 83 11.83 -11.36 22.59
N ALA A 84 11.25 -12.57 22.69
CA ALA A 84 11.38 -13.61 21.68
C ALA A 84 10.38 -13.39 20.53
N PRO A 85 10.79 -13.59 19.26
CA PRO A 85 9.86 -13.59 18.13
C PRO A 85 8.99 -14.86 18.13
N VAL A 86 7.76 -14.73 17.66
CA VAL A 86 6.81 -15.84 17.43
C VAL A 86 7.25 -16.72 16.25
N ALA A 87 7.87 -16.10 15.26
CA ALA A 87 8.49 -16.79 14.13
C ALA A 87 9.65 -15.97 13.57
N SER A 88 10.61 -16.69 12.96
CA SER A 88 11.65 -16.12 12.13
C SER A 88 11.56 -16.74 10.75
N VAL A 89 11.40 -15.91 9.72
CA VAL A 89 11.23 -16.32 8.32
C VAL A 89 12.51 -15.94 7.56
N PRO A 90 13.11 -16.86 6.82
CA PRO A 90 14.24 -16.53 5.95
C PRO A 90 13.77 -15.65 4.81
N VAL A 91 14.24 -14.40 4.78
CA VAL A 91 13.82 -13.38 3.81
C VAL A 91 15.03 -12.74 3.13
N THR A 92 14.82 -12.18 1.95
CA THR A 92 15.75 -11.26 1.30
C THR A 92 15.38 -9.82 1.67
N ALA A 93 15.91 -9.31 2.78
CA ALA A 93 15.63 -7.96 3.27
C ALA A 93 16.54 -6.91 2.61
N ARG A 94 16.38 -6.70 1.30
CA ARG A 94 17.13 -5.70 0.51
C ARG A 94 16.20 -4.68 -0.11
N GLY A 95 16.58 -3.40 -0.07
CA GLY A 95 15.74 -2.32 -0.63
C GLY A 95 14.40 -2.23 0.11
N GLU A 96 13.31 -2.56 -0.57
CA GLU A 96 11.95 -2.59 0.00
C GLU A 96 11.52 -4.01 0.39
N GLY A 97 12.18 -5.03 -0.13
CA GLY A 97 11.91 -6.44 0.16
C GLY A 97 12.18 -6.84 1.61
N GLY A 98 11.66 -7.99 2.01
CA GLY A 98 11.75 -8.56 3.35
C GLY A 98 10.44 -9.19 3.78
N LEU A 99 10.18 -9.28 5.10
CA LEU A 99 8.89 -9.68 5.65
C LEU A 99 7.98 -8.45 5.71
N LEU A 100 6.89 -8.48 4.96
CA LEU A 100 6.04 -7.32 4.70
C LEU A 100 4.65 -7.48 5.34
N GLY A 101 3.60 -7.58 4.56
CA GLY A 101 2.22 -7.64 5.04
C GLY A 101 1.86 -8.90 5.80
N ILE A 102 0.89 -8.77 6.70
CA ILE A 102 0.29 -9.86 7.48
C ILE A 102 -1.22 -9.70 7.50
N ALA A 103 -1.96 -10.82 7.43
CA ALA A 103 -3.41 -10.84 7.57
C ALA A 103 -3.86 -12.11 8.30
N LEU A 104 -4.80 -11.99 9.24
CA LEU A 104 -5.42 -13.14 9.88
C LEU A 104 -6.45 -13.78 8.95
N ASP A 105 -6.56 -15.11 8.99
CA ASP A 105 -7.67 -15.84 8.38
C ASP A 105 -9.00 -15.35 8.97
N PRO A 106 -10.05 -15.15 8.18
CA PRO A 106 -11.37 -14.75 8.71
C PRO A 106 -11.93 -15.71 9.77
N ARG A 107 -11.49 -16.97 9.76
CA ARG A 107 -11.81 -17.99 10.76
C ARG A 107 -10.64 -18.26 11.71
N PHE A 108 -9.85 -17.23 12.02
CA PHE A 108 -8.66 -17.39 12.88
C PHE A 108 -9.00 -18.01 14.25
N ALA A 109 -10.12 -17.65 14.84
CA ALA A 109 -10.55 -18.21 16.12
C ALA A 109 -10.69 -19.75 16.09
N GLU A 110 -11.04 -20.32 14.92
CA GLU A 110 -11.20 -21.76 14.72
C GLU A 110 -9.89 -22.44 14.30
N ASN A 111 -9.12 -21.80 13.41
CA ASN A 111 -8.03 -22.46 12.70
C ASN A 111 -6.64 -21.92 13.03
N ARG A 112 -6.56 -20.78 13.73
CA ARG A 112 -5.34 -20.06 14.13
C ARG A 112 -4.39 -19.74 12.96
N ARG A 113 -4.94 -19.63 11.74
CA ARG A 113 -4.17 -19.37 10.52
C ARG A 113 -4.01 -17.87 10.28
N PHE A 114 -2.86 -17.52 9.75
CA PHE A 114 -2.57 -16.18 9.24
C PHE A 114 -1.66 -16.28 8.01
N TYR A 115 -1.56 -15.20 7.29
CA TYR A 115 -0.85 -15.13 6.01
C TYR A 115 0.18 -14.02 6.08
N MET A 116 1.33 -14.25 5.45
CA MET A 116 2.38 -13.24 5.34
C MET A 116 2.91 -13.17 3.92
N TYR A 117 3.12 -11.95 3.47
CA TYR A 117 3.81 -11.63 2.23
C TYR A 117 5.28 -11.35 2.52
N PHE A 118 6.19 -11.96 1.77
CA PHE A 118 7.62 -11.71 1.94
C PHE A 118 8.43 -12.01 0.68
N THR A 119 9.60 -11.35 0.62
CA THR A 119 10.61 -11.56 -0.43
C THR A 119 11.59 -12.63 0.01
N ARG A 120 11.90 -13.57 -0.87
CA ARG A 120 12.87 -14.65 -0.61
C ARG A 120 13.69 -15.00 -1.85
N ALA A 121 14.85 -15.63 -1.63
CA ALA A 121 15.60 -16.24 -2.70
C ALA A 121 14.94 -17.56 -3.14
N LYS A 122 14.81 -17.75 -4.47
CA LYS A 122 14.31 -18.96 -5.09
C LYS A 122 15.02 -19.14 -6.44
N ASP A 123 15.63 -20.28 -6.65
CA ASP A 123 16.28 -20.65 -7.93
C ASP A 123 17.24 -19.56 -8.44
N GLY A 124 18.03 -18.96 -7.55
CA GLY A 124 19.04 -17.94 -7.87
C GLY A 124 18.49 -16.52 -8.11
N ARG A 125 17.21 -16.28 -7.93
CA ARG A 125 16.57 -14.96 -8.02
C ARG A 125 15.75 -14.64 -6.77
N ASP A 126 15.48 -13.36 -6.56
CA ASP A 126 14.49 -12.95 -5.54
C ASP A 126 13.07 -13.07 -6.12
N VAL A 127 12.15 -13.56 -5.30
CA VAL A 127 10.72 -13.62 -5.59
C VAL A 127 9.94 -13.18 -4.37
N ASN A 128 8.79 -12.60 -4.61
CA ASN A 128 7.79 -12.35 -3.59
C ASN A 128 6.79 -13.52 -3.53
N GLY A 129 6.21 -13.74 -2.38
CA GLY A 129 5.19 -14.77 -2.21
C GLY A 129 4.35 -14.56 -0.97
N VAL A 130 3.19 -15.22 -0.93
CA VAL A 130 2.32 -15.29 0.23
C VAL A 130 2.33 -16.70 0.78
N ALA A 131 2.72 -16.86 2.04
CA ALA A 131 2.66 -18.14 2.72
C ALA A 131 1.63 -18.10 3.86
N ARG A 132 0.99 -19.24 4.09
CA ARG A 132 0.10 -19.48 5.22
C ARG A 132 0.90 -20.05 6.38
N PHE A 133 0.58 -19.55 7.57
CA PHE A 133 1.14 -19.95 8.86
C PHE A 133 0.04 -20.38 9.82
N THR A 134 0.40 -21.20 10.79
CA THR A 134 -0.45 -21.56 11.92
C THR A 134 0.21 -21.14 13.22
N LEU A 135 -0.49 -20.34 14.03
CA LEU A 135 -0.08 -19.93 15.37
C LEU A 135 -0.35 -21.07 16.34
N ALA A 136 0.63 -21.42 17.17
CA ALA A 136 0.47 -22.42 18.24
C ALA A 136 -0.61 -21.99 19.26
N ALA A 137 -1.13 -22.95 20.01
CA ALA A 137 -2.22 -22.69 20.97
C ALA A 137 -1.79 -21.69 22.08
N ASP A 138 -0.53 -21.70 22.46
CA ASP A 138 0.04 -20.80 23.45
C ASP A 138 0.30 -19.37 22.94
N GLY A 139 0.12 -19.14 21.62
CA GLY A 139 0.39 -17.84 20.98
C GLY A 139 1.86 -17.48 20.85
N ARG A 140 2.79 -18.35 21.28
CA ARG A 140 4.23 -18.01 21.42
C ARG A 140 5.09 -18.49 20.26
N SER A 141 4.58 -19.35 19.40
CA SER A 141 5.27 -19.84 18.22
C SER A 141 4.35 -19.99 17.04
N ALA A 142 4.89 -19.90 15.82
CA ALA A 142 4.14 -20.16 14.62
C ALA A 142 5.01 -20.95 13.63
N ARG A 143 4.35 -21.80 12.83
CA ARG A 143 4.99 -22.56 11.77
C ARG A 143 4.42 -22.20 10.41
N GLN A 144 5.24 -22.19 9.39
CA GLN A 144 4.81 -22.10 8.02
C GLN A 144 4.14 -23.40 7.59
N ASP A 145 2.95 -23.31 7.00
CA ASP A 145 2.25 -24.46 6.44
C ASP A 145 2.68 -24.69 4.98
N ARG A 146 2.46 -23.69 4.13
CA ARG A 146 2.80 -23.73 2.69
C ARG A 146 2.72 -22.33 2.07
N PHE A 147 3.32 -22.16 0.91
CA PHE A 147 2.99 -21.05 0.03
C PHE A 147 1.61 -21.24 -0.58
N ILE A 148 0.83 -20.17 -0.66
CA ILE A 148 -0.48 -20.13 -1.31
C ILE A 148 -0.43 -19.31 -2.61
N LEU A 149 0.53 -18.39 -2.70
CA LEU A 149 0.86 -17.65 -3.91
C LEU A 149 2.39 -17.52 -3.93
N ASP A 150 3.00 -17.86 -5.05
CA ASP A 150 4.45 -17.88 -5.20
C ASP A 150 4.87 -17.27 -6.55
N ASP A 151 6.16 -16.99 -6.70
CA ASP A 151 6.72 -16.46 -7.94
C ASP A 151 6.14 -15.09 -8.38
N ILE A 152 5.68 -14.28 -7.43
CA ILE A 152 5.37 -12.88 -7.70
C ILE A 152 6.70 -12.17 -8.03
N PRO A 153 6.77 -11.34 -9.06
CA PRO A 153 7.98 -10.58 -9.38
C PRO A 153 8.51 -9.80 -8.18
N ALA A 154 9.83 -9.82 -7.99
CA ALA A 154 10.52 -9.07 -6.94
C ALA A 154 11.73 -8.33 -7.50
N ALA A 155 12.04 -7.18 -6.93
CA ALA A 155 13.24 -6.42 -7.23
C ALA A 155 13.78 -5.73 -5.98
N ARG A 156 14.77 -4.85 -6.15
CA ARG A 156 15.25 -4.01 -5.04
C ARG A 156 14.18 -3.01 -4.55
N PHE A 157 13.25 -2.64 -5.43
CA PHE A 157 12.17 -1.67 -5.19
C PHE A 157 10.91 -2.13 -5.90
N HIS A 158 9.77 -1.67 -5.44
CA HIS A 158 8.43 -1.95 -5.95
C HIS A 158 8.03 -3.41 -5.72
N ASP A 159 8.15 -3.84 -4.48
CA ASP A 159 7.75 -5.18 -4.06
C ASP A 159 6.26 -5.26 -3.64
N GLY A 160 5.58 -4.12 -3.45
CA GLY A 160 4.22 -4.07 -2.92
C GLY A 160 4.16 -4.61 -1.49
N GLY A 161 3.34 -5.62 -1.27
CA GLY A 161 3.35 -6.42 -0.02
C GLY A 161 2.15 -6.25 0.88
N ARG A 162 1.23 -5.32 0.61
CA ARG A 162 0.01 -5.21 1.40
C ARG A 162 -0.93 -6.36 1.11
N ILE A 163 -1.35 -7.07 2.16
CA ILE A 163 -2.36 -8.12 2.06
C ILE A 163 -3.49 -7.87 3.07
N ARG A 164 -4.74 -8.13 2.64
CA ARG A 164 -5.92 -8.00 3.49
C ARG A 164 -7.01 -8.97 3.05
N PHE A 165 -7.77 -9.51 3.99
CA PHE A 165 -9.01 -10.18 3.66
C PHE A 165 -10.11 -9.15 3.42
N GLY A 166 -10.82 -9.32 2.30
CA GLY A 166 -11.97 -8.51 1.95
C GLY A 166 -13.23 -8.92 2.69
N PRO A 167 -14.28 -8.10 2.61
CA PRO A 167 -15.59 -8.41 3.18
C PRO A 167 -16.22 -9.67 2.58
N ASP A 168 -15.73 -10.12 1.45
CA ASP A 168 -16.12 -11.36 0.74
C ASP A 168 -15.32 -12.60 1.19
N GLY A 169 -14.42 -12.46 2.18
CA GLY A 169 -13.58 -13.53 2.70
C GLY A 169 -12.45 -13.98 1.78
N MET A 170 -12.21 -13.27 0.67
CA MET A 170 -11.07 -13.51 -0.22
C MET A 170 -9.85 -12.72 0.24
N LEU A 171 -8.65 -13.24 -0.05
CA LEU A 171 -7.40 -12.54 0.23
C LEU A 171 -7.03 -11.65 -0.96
N TYR A 172 -6.87 -10.36 -0.69
CA TYR A 172 -6.38 -9.38 -1.64
C TYR A 172 -4.89 -9.15 -1.39
N VAL A 173 -4.11 -9.12 -2.48
CA VAL A 173 -2.65 -9.05 -2.45
C VAL A 173 -2.20 -7.94 -3.40
N ALA A 174 -1.68 -6.85 -2.85
CA ALA A 174 -1.11 -5.76 -3.63
C ALA A 174 0.35 -6.06 -3.96
N THR A 175 0.70 -5.94 -5.23
CA THR A 175 2.04 -6.20 -5.76
C THR A 175 2.62 -4.96 -6.41
N GLY A 176 3.94 -4.86 -6.43
CA GLY A 176 4.64 -3.85 -7.22
C GLY A 176 4.97 -4.36 -8.64
N ASP A 177 5.35 -3.45 -9.52
CA ASP A 177 5.79 -3.77 -10.88
C ASP A 177 7.21 -4.37 -10.93
N ALA A 178 7.87 -4.49 -9.78
CA ALA A 178 9.25 -4.98 -9.63
C ALA A 178 10.25 -4.26 -10.58
N ARG A 179 10.02 -2.97 -10.84
CA ARG A 179 10.77 -2.10 -11.77
C ARG A 179 10.68 -2.51 -13.24
N GLU A 180 9.66 -3.28 -13.57
CA GLU A 180 9.30 -3.65 -14.94
C GLU A 180 7.93 -3.01 -15.28
N PRO A 181 7.86 -1.70 -15.56
CA PRO A 181 6.59 -0.97 -15.73
C PRO A 181 5.60 -1.63 -16.69
N PRO A 182 6.04 -2.25 -17.84
CA PRO A 182 5.10 -2.93 -18.73
C PRO A 182 4.35 -4.10 -18.08
N SER A 183 4.89 -4.69 -17.00
CA SER A 183 4.24 -5.80 -16.28
C SER A 183 2.89 -5.41 -15.72
N ALA A 184 2.71 -4.12 -15.35
CA ALA A 184 1.45 -3.60 -14.82
C ALA A 184 0.29 -3.69 -15.82
N GLN A 185 0.59 -3.70 -17.12
CA GLN A 185 -0.38 -3.82 -18.22
C GLN A 185 -0.46 -5.25 -18.82
N ASP A 186 0.51 -6.15 -18.54
CA ASP A 186 0.44 -7.54 -19.00
C ASP A 186 -0.59 -8.32 -18.15
N PRO A 187 -1.69 -8.83 -18.72
CA PRO A 187 -2.71 -9.59 -18.00
C PRO A 187 -2.21 -10.94 -17.45
N ARG A 188 -1.06 -11.43 -17.92
CA ARG A 188 -0.43 -12.68 -17.46
C ARG A 188 0.53 -12.44 -16.31
N SER A 189 0.95 -11.19 -16.08
CA SER A 189 1.85 -10.84 -14.99
C SER A 189 1.08 -10.64 -13.69
N THR A 190 1.68 -11.09 -12.58
CA THR A 190 1.22 -10.76 -11.22
C THR A 190 1.88 -9.50 -10.67
N GLY A 191 2.82 -8.87 -11.40
CA GLY A 191 3.44 -7.61 -11.02
C GLY A 191 2.59 -6.39 -11.37
N GLY A 192 2.58 -5.38 -10.50
CA GLY A 192 1.80 -4.15 -10.69
C GLY A 192 0.28 -4.37 -10.67
N LYS A 193 -0.20 -5.16 -9.73
CA LYS A 193 -1.59 -5.62 -9.63
C LYS A 193 -2.13 -5.54 -8.20
N LEU A 194 -3.44 -5.51 -8.10
CA LEU A 194 -4.14 -6.03 -6.93
C LEU A 194 -4.70 -7.39 -7.32
N LEU A 195 -4.21 -8.45 -6.68
CA LEU A 195 -4.66 -9.81 -6.89
C LEU A 195 -5.76 -10.16 -5.88
N ARG A 196 -6.70 -11.02 -6.27
CA ARG A 196 -7.76 -11.52 -5.39
C ARG A 196 -7.82 -13.04 -5.51
N ILE A 197 -7.52 -13.72 -4.40
CA ILE A 197 -7.38 -15.18 -4.33
C ILE A 197 -8.20 -15.74 -3.17
N THR A 198 -8.53 -17.02 -3.25
CA THR A 198 -9.11 -17.75 -2.12
C THR A 198 -8.06 -17.92 -1.00
N PRO A 199 -8.46 -18.19 0.26
CA PRO A 199 -7.54 -18.54 1.33
C PRO A 199 -6.65 -19.77 1.01
N GLY A 200 -7.02 -20.53 0.00
CA GLY A 200 -6.25 -21.68 -0.52
C GLY A 200 -5.21 -21.30 -1.59
N GLY A 201 -5.27 -20.09 -2.15
CA GLY A 201 -4.35 -19.58 -3.17
C GLY A 201 -4.88 -19.67 -4.62
N ALA A 202 -6.04 -20.29 -4.85
CA ALA A 202 -6.64 -20.29 -6.18
C ALA A 202 -7.19 -18.91 -6.54
N PRO A 203 -7.23 -18.52 -7.82
CA PRO A 203 -7.97 -17.34 -8.26
C PRO A 203 -9.39 -17.33 -7.69
N ALA A 204 -9.83 -16.20 -7.13
CA ALA A 204 -11.12 -16.15 -6.47
C ALA A 204 -12.27 -16.22 -7.49
N PRO A 205 -13.38 -16.91 -7.17
CA PRO A 205 -14.58 -16.88 -8.00
C PRO A 205 -15.09 -15.45 -8.19
N GLY A 206 -15.52 -15.10 -9.40
CA GLY A 206 -16.03 -13.76 -9.73
C GLY A 206 -14.94 -12.70 -9.95
N ASN A 207 -13.68 -13.11 -10.12
CA ASN A 207 -12.66 -12.19 -10.65
C ASN A 207 -13.01 -11.74 -12.07
N PRO A 208 -12.56 -10.54 -12.49
CA PRO A 208 -12.88 -9.97 -13.81
C PRO A 208 -12.58 -10.92 -14.97
N THR A 209 -11.46 -11.64 -14.90
CA THR A 209 -11.09 -12.68 -15.86
C THR A 209 -11.15 -14.04 -15.16
N PRO A 210 -12.01 -14.98 -15.61
CA PRO A 210 -12.08 -16.32 -15.04
C PRO A 210 -10.72 -17.03 -15.07
N GLY A 211 -10.33 -17.60 -13.93
CA GLY A 211 -9.06 -18.31 -13.78
C GLY A 211 -7.82 -17.41 -13.59
N SER A 212 -7.97 -16.10 -13.66
CA SER A 212 -6.91 -15.14 -13.34
C SER A 212 -7.04 -14.62 -11.90
N PRO A 213 -5.94 -14.47 -11.15
CA PRO A 213 -5.98 -13.82 -9.83
C PRO A 213 -6.09 -12.29 -9.93
N VAL A 214 -5.91 -11.68 -11.10
CA VAL A 214 -5.89 -10.23 -11.29
C VAL A 214 -7.27 -9.64 -11.00
N PHE A 215 -7.31 -8.67 -10.07
CA PHE A 215 -8.52 -7.94 -9.69
C PHE A 215 -8.47 -6.48 -10.18
N LEU A 216 -7.32 -5.81 -10.00
CA LEU A 216 -7.00 -4.50 -10.60
C LEU A 216 -5.66 -4.58 -11.31
N SER A 217 -5.47 -3.75 -12.33
CA SER A 217 -4.22 -3.61 -13.09
C SER A 217 -3.75 -2.16 -13.13
N GLY A 218 -2.56 -1.93 -13.73
CA GLY A 218 -2.04 -0.59 -13.91
C GLY A 218 -1.57 0.07 -12.61
N LEU A 219 -1.00 -0.69 -11.70
CA LEU A 219 -0.41 -0.25 -10.43
C LEU A 219 1.12 -0.28 -10.51
N ARG A 220 1.78 0.63 -9.80
CA ARG A 220 3.25 0.68 -9.76
C ARG A 220 3.83 0.02 -8.51
N ASN A 221 3.44 0.48 -7.34
CA ASN A 221 3.89 -0.08 -6.05
C ASN A 221 2.88 0.25 -4.96
N THR A 222 1.88 -0.58 -4.82
CA THR A 222 0.76 -0.34 -3.91
C THR A 222 1.05 -0.90 -2.52
N GLU A 223 1.04 -0.04 -1.49
CA GLU A 223 1.18 -0.43 -0.09
C GLU A 223 -0.06 -0.11 0.76
N ALA A 224 -1.07 0.56 0.20
CA ALA A 224 -2.32 0.89 0.91
C ALA A 224 -3.55 0.67 0.05
N PHE A 225 -4.51 -0.05 0.59
CA PHE A 225 -5.87 -0.14 0.06
C PHE A 225 -6.86 -0.53 1.16
N ASP A 226 -8.10 -0.17 0.97
CA ASP A 226 -9.23 -0.57 1.84
C ASP A 226 -10.53 -0.49 1.02
N TRP A 227 -11.66 -0.86 1.61
CA TRP A 227 -12.97 -0.84 0.97
C TRP A 227 -13.77 0.39 1.38
N LEU A 228 -14.31 1.11 0.42
CA LEU A 228 -15.34 2.14 0.65
C LEU A 228 -16.69 1.48 0.92
N ASP A 229 -16.98 0.44 0.16
CA ASP A 229 -18.16 -0.43 0.31
C ASP A 229 -17.81 -1.87 -0.15
N ALA A 230 -18.78 -2.77 -0.21
CA ALA A 230 -18.54 -4.17 -0.56
C ALA A 230 -17.96 -4.40 -1.98
N ARG A 231 -17.96 -3.38 -2.86
CA ARG A 231 -17.56 -3.50 -4.28
C ARG A 231 -16.54 -2.45 -4.71
N THR A 232 -16.32 -1.43 -3.90
CA THR A 232 -15.51 -0.27 -4.25
C THR A 232 -14.33 -0.17 -3.29
N LEU A 233 -13.12 -0.11 -3.84
CA LEU A 233 -11.89 0.07 -3.09
C LEU A 233 -11.41 1.52 -3.19
N ILE A 234 -10.63 1.92 -2.20
CA ILE A 234 -9.73 3.06 -2.25
C ILE A 234 -8.31 2.52 -2.18
N VAL A 235 -7.45 3.01 -3.07
CA VAL A 235 -6.08 2.52 -3.26
C VAL A 235 -5.14 3.72 -3.25
N ALA A 236 -4.01 3.61 -2.55
CA ALA A 236 -2.92 4.57 -2.68
C ALA A 236 -1.72 3.88 -3.32
N ASP A 237 -1.21 4.47 -4.39
CA ASP A 237 -0.14 3.93 -5.20
C ASP A 237 1.02 4.92 -5.35
N HIS A 238 2.24 4.40 -5.38
CA HIS A 238 3.43 5.21 -5.56
C HIS A 238 3.56 5.70 -7.00
N GLY A 239 3.77 6.98 -7.18
CA GLY A 239 4.14 7.57 -8.45
C GLY A 239 5.60 7.29 -8.85
N PRO A 240 5.99 7.67 -10.07
CA PRO A 240 7.33 7.42 -10.60
C PRO A 240 8.44 8.07 -9.76
N SER A 241 9.60 7.41 -9.71
CA SER A 241 10.78 7.85 -8.96
C SER A 241 12.02 7.97 -9.84
N GLY A 242 11.84 8.45 -11.06
CA GLY A 242 12.89 8.63 -12.08
C GLY A 242 12.69 7.77 -13.32
N GLU A 243 11.81 6.77 -13.28
CA GLU A 243 11.51 5.92 -14.43
C GLU A 243 10.95 6.77 -15.58
N MET A 244 11.45 6.53 -16.78
CA MET A 244 11.04 7.22 -18.01
C MET A 244 11.14 8.77 -17.88
N GLY A 245 12.06 9.27 -17.02
CA GLY A 245 12.23 10.70 -16.75
C GLY A 245 11.09 11.35 -15.98
N ARG A 246 10.28 10.56 -15.27
CA ARG A 246 9.10 10.99 -14.49
C ARG A 246 9.38 10.91 -12.98
N SER A 247 8.74 11.78 -12.18
CA SER A 247 8.88 11.76 -10.71
C SER A 247 7.64 12.32 -10.02
N GLY A 248 7.47 11.95 -8.75
CA GLY A 248 6.32 12.35 -7.93
C GLY A 248 5.02 11.73 -8.41
N HIS A 249 3.90 12.41 -8.15
CA HIS A 249 2.57 12.00 -8.60
C HIS A 249 2.08 10.70 -7.95
N ASP A 250 2.43 10.52 -6.67
CA ASP A 250 1.78 9.50 -5.85
C ASP A 250 0.28 9.80 -5.79
N GLU A 251 -0.56 8.76 -5.79
CA GLU A 251 -1.98 8.93 -6.04
C GLU A 251 -2.88 8.16 -5.08
N VAL A 252 -4.12 8.65 -4.98
CA VAL A 252 -5.23 7.95 -4.34
C VAL A 252 -6.33 7.78 -5.37
N SER A 253 -6.71 6.53 -5.62
CA SER A 253 -7.68 6.15 -6.63
C SER A 253 -8.86 5.40 -6.04
N VAL A 254 -10.06 5.57 -6.61
CA VAL A 254 -11.25 4.79 -6.29
C VAL A 254 -11.48 3.80 -7.42
N ALA A 255 -11.51 2.50 -7.10
CA ALA A 255 -11.50 1.45 -8.11
C ALA A 255 -12.48 0.31 -7.80
N ARG A 256 -12.86 -0.42 -8.84
CA ARG A 256 -13.72 -1.59 -8.81
C ARG A 256 -13.09 -2.75 -9.56
N ALA A 257 -13.66 -3.93 -9.41
CA ALA A 257 -13.21 -5.12 -10.12
C ALA A 257 -13.04 -4.88 -11.63
N GLY A 258 -11.86 -5.17 -12.16
CA GLY A 258 -11.52 -5.03 -13.57
C GLY A 258 -10.97 -3.68 -13.98
N ASP A 259 -10.92 -2.71 -13.07
CA ASP A 259 -10.37 -1.40 -13.37
C ASP A 259 -8.85 -1.46 -13.59
N ASP A 260 -8.40 -0.56 -14.47
CA ASP A 260 -7.01 -0.30 -14.79
C ASP A 260 -6.66 1.14 -14.37
N LEU A 261 -5.69 1.27 -13.44
CA LEU A 261 -5.31 2.56 -12.87
C LEU A 261 -4.27 3.32 -13.71
N GLY A 262 -3.84 2.71 -14.82
CA GLY A 262 -3.15 3.41 -15.91
C GLY A 262 -1.64 3.29 -15.93
N TRP A 263 -0.94 2.94 -14.86
CA TRP A 263 0.51 2.80 -14.88
C TRP A 263 0.97 1.74 -15.91
N PRO A 264 1.99 1.97 -16.72
CA PRO A 264 2.85 3.18 -16.81
C PRO A 264 2.37 4.24 -17.81
N ASP A 265 1.27 4.02 -18.51
CA ASP A 265 0.82 4.89 -19.60
C ASP A 265 0.25 6.21 -19.08
N VAL A 266 -0.52 6.14 -17.98
CA VAL A 266 -1.13 7.28 -17.27
C VAL A 266 -0.60 7.28 -15.83
N TRP A 267 -0.27 8.46 -15.28
CA TRP A 267 0.39 8.62 -13.98
C TRP A 267 0.16 9.99 -13.33
N ARG A 268 -0.89 10.70 -13.77
CA ARG A 268 -1.29 12.05 -13.31
C ARG A 268 -2.81 12.17 -13.25
N CYS A 269 -3.29 13.38 -12.94
CA CYS A 269 -4.70 13.76 -13.14
C CYS A 269 -5.08 13.78 -14.63
N GLU A 270 -4.86 12.71 -15.36
CA GLU A 270 -5.12 12.64 -16.80
C GLU A 270 -6.29 11.70 -17.08
N ALA A 271 -7.20 12.13 -17.96
CA ALA A 271 -8.25 11.25 -18.46
C ALA A 271 -7.74 10.43 -19.64
N ALA A 272 -7.86 9.12 -19.56
CA ALA A 272 -7.54 8.21 -20.66
C ALA A 272 -8.63 7.16 -20.82
N ARG A 273 -8.93 6.79 -22.07
CA ARG A 273 -9.97 5.80 -22.36
C ARG A 273 -9.62 4.44 -21.76
N GLY A 274 -10.55 3.87 -20.98
CA GLY A 274 -10.38 2.58 -20.34
C GLY A 274 -9.46 2.59 -19.12
N ARG A 275 -9.09 3.77 -18.62
CA ARG A 275 -8.31 3.96 -17.40
C ARG A 275 -9.13 4.70 -16.36
N VAL A 276 -8.93 4.34 -15.09
CA VAL A 276 -9.52 5.07 -13.97
C VAL A 276 -8.60 6.24 -13.63
N ALA A 277 -9.16 7.44 -13.64
CA ALA A 277 -8.43 8.61 -13.18
C ALA A 277 -8.35 8.62 -11.65
N PRO A 278 -7.22 9.03 -11.06
CA PRO A 278 -7.10 9.18 -9.61
C PRO A 278 -8.08 10.21 -9.06
N ALA A 279 -8.50 10.03 -7.81
CA ALA A 279 -9.27 11.04 -7.07
C ALA A 279 -8.36 12.16 -6.54
N LEU A 280 -7.10 11.82 -6.18
CA LEU A 280 -6.10 12.75 -5.68
C LEU A 280 -4.72 12.36 -6.19
N VAL A 281 -3.93 13.36 -6.60
CA VAL A 281 -2.53 13.20 -7.00
C VAL A 281 -1.67 14.24 -6.28
N PHE A 282 -0.54 13.82 -5.75
CA PHE A 282 0.48 14.71 -5.19
C PHE A 282 1.54 14.98 -6.25
N ARG A 283 1.76 16.25 -6.62
CA ARG A 283 2.80 16.60 -7.60
C ARG A 283 4.21 16.24 -7.12
N GLU A 284 4.50 16.47 -5.85
CA GLU A 284 5.75 16.07 -5.22
C GLU A 284 5.67 14.64 -4.70
N ALA A 285 6.83 13.97 -4.56
CA ALA A 285 6.87 12.60 -4.09
C ALA A 285 6.47 12.49 -2.60
N VAL A 286 5.39 11.77 -2.35
CA VAL A 286 4.86 11.46 -1.02
C VAL A 286 4.60 9.95 -0.88
N PRO A 287 5.60 9.08 -1.13
CA PRO A 287 5.36 7.65 -1.22
C PRO A 287 4.51 7.15 -0.04
N PRO A 288 3.29 6.65 -0.31
CA PRO A 288 2.39 6.14 0.71
C PRO A 288 2.92 4.82 1.30
N GLY A 289 2.85 4.66 2.60
CA GLY A 289 2.96 3.37 3.26
C GLY A 289 1.59 2.69 3.36
N GLY A 290 1.28 2.09 4.52
CA GLY A 290 -0.04 1.53 4.79
C GLY A 290 -1.13 2.60 4.94
N GLY A 291 -2.37 2.18 4.74
CA GLY A 291 -3.53 3.04 4.93
C GLY A 291 -4.81 2.24 5.10
N SER A 292 -5.77 2.80 5.79
CA SER A 292 -7.08 2.18 5.98
C SER A 292 -8.21 3.20 6.09
N MET A 293 -9.41 2.78 5.76
CA MET A 293 -10.63 3.52 6.07
C MET A 293 -10.85 3.52 7.58
N TYR A 294 -11.08 4.69 8.14
CA TYR A 294 -11.40 4.81 9.54
C TYR A 294 -12.93 4.71 9.75
N ARG A 295 -13.34 3.71 10.54
CA ARG A 295 -14.74 3.40 10.87
C ARG A 295 -15.00 3.43 12.37
N GLY A 296 -13.95 3.70 13.17
CA GLY A 296 -13.97 3.67 14.62
C GLY A 296 -14.66 4.87 15.24
N ASP A 297 -14.84 4.79 16.56
CA ASP A 297 -15.48 5.82 17.38
C ASP A 297 -14.49 6.62 18.23
N ALA A 298 -13.23 6.19 18.32
CA ALA A 298 -12.22 6.89 19.11
C ALA A 298 -11.88 8.29 18.56
N ILE A 299 -12.10 8.52 17.24
CA ILE A 299 -11.96 9.84 16.60
C ILE A 299 -13.15 10.04 15.65
N PRO A 300 -14.33 10.41 16.15
CA PRO A 300 -15.57 10.46 15.36
C PRO A 300 -15.47 11.33 14.10
N ALA A 301 -14.70 12.42 14.17
CA ALA A 301 -14.49 13.35 13.05
C ALA A 301 -13.71 12.73 11.87
N TRP A 302 -13.05 11.58 12.05
CA TRP A 302 -12.33 10.87 10.99
C TRP A 302 -13.16 9.76 10.34
N ARG A 303 -14.33 9.44 10.88
CA ARG A 303 -15.17 8.36 10.35
C ARG A 303 -15.46 8.55 8.85
N GLY A 304 -15.27 7.51 8.07
CA GLY A 304 -15.43 7.55 6.61
C GLY A 304 -14.26 8.17 5.85
N SER A 305 -13.16 8.52 6.54
CA SER A 305 -11.94 9.01 5.88
C SER A 305 -10.93 7.88 5.65
N PHE A 306 -10.13 8.00 4.61
CA PHE A 306 -8.97 7.15 4.35
C PHE A 306 -7.73 7.79 4.99
N LEU A 307 -7.09 7.07 5.90
CA LEU A 307 -5.88 7.50 6.61
C LEU A 307 -4.69 6.77 6.01
N ILE A 308 -3.64 7.49 5.62
CA ILE A 308 -2.47 6.99 4.94
C ILE A 308 -1.22 7.43 5.68
N GLY A 309 -0.34 6.49 6.00
CA GLY A 309 0.99 6.81 6.50
C GLY A 309 1.91 7.21 5.35
N ILE A 310 2.54 8.37 5.46
CA ILE A 310 3.42 8.87 4.41
C ILE A 310 4.88 8.68 4.83
N LEU A 311 5.64 8.01 3.98
CA LEU A 311 7.05 7.70 4.21
C LEU A 311 7.98 8.87 3.84
N GLY A 312 7.75 9.51 2.71
CA GLY A 312 8.64 10.56 2.18
C GLY A 312 8.52 11.86 2.93
N SER A 313 7.37 12.50 2.88
CA SER A 313 7.08 13.76 3.58
C SER A 313 6.70 13.58 5.05
N ARG A 314 6.72 12.34 5.59
CA ARG A 314 6.71 12.02 7.02
C ARG A 314 5.52 12.61 7.77
N HIS A 315 4.32 12.14 7.45
CA HIS A 315 3.09 12.57 8.13
C HIS A 315 2.00 11.51 8.01
N LEU A 316 0.94 11.67 8.77
CA LEU A 316 -0.32 10.97 8.57
C LEU A 316 -1.19 11.85 7.66
N HIS A 317 -1.64 11.31 6.53
CA HIS A 317 -2.53 12.00 5.60
C HIS A 317 -3.95 11.47 5.71
N ARG A 318 -4.90 12.35 5.90
CA ARG A 318 -6.33 12.04 5.89
C ARG A 318 -6.95 12.48 4.57
N VAL A 319 -7.69 11.61 3.91
CA VAL A 319 -8.50 11.91 2.72
C VAL A 319 -9.95 11.60 3.01
N ALA A 320 -10.81 12.58 2.88
CA ALA A 320 -12.27 12.42 2.98
C ALA A 320 -12.89 12.56 1.59
N LEU A 321 -13.73 11.60 1.20
CA LEU A 321 -14.47 11.64 -0.06
C LEU A 321 -15.89 12.15 0.18
N GLY A 322 -16.38 12.93 -0.76
CA GLY A 322 -17.80 13.29 -0.85
C GLY A 322 -18.65 12.14 -1.38
N ALA A 323 -19.96 12.31 -1.35
CA ALA A 323 -20.92 11.33 -1.87
C ALA A 323 -20.78 11.08 -3.39
N ASP A 324 -20.15 12.01 -4.09
CA ASP A 324 -19.84 11.93 -5.53
C ASP A 324 -18.50 11.19 -5.82
N GLY A 325 -17.83 10.70 -4.78
CA GLY A 325 -16.52 10.01 -4.87
C GLY A 325 -15.32 10.94 -5.07
N ARG A 326 -15.54 12.26 -5.08
CA ARG A 326 -14.46 13.25 -5.17
C ARG A 326 -13.88 13.56 -3.79
N VAL A 327 -12.66 14.06 -3.78
CA VAL A 327 -12.03 14.52 -2.53
C VAL A 327 -12.75 15.76 -2.01
N ALA A 328 -13.42 15.63 -0.87
CA ALA A 328 -14.09 16.72 -0.18
C ALA A 328 -13.14 17.47 0.76
N ALA A 329 -12.19 16.75 1.36
CA ALA A 329 -11.15 17.33 2.21
C ALA A 329 -9.91 16.42 2.24
N HIS A 330 -8.74 17.03 2.40
CA HIS A 330 -7.51 16.31 2.76
C HIS A 330 -6.74 17.12 3.79
N GLU A 331 -6.10 16.44 4.73
CA GLU A 331 -5.44 17.07 5.89
C GLU A 331 -4.20 16.29 6.31
N VAL A 332 -3.28 16.99 6.95
CA VAL A 332 -1.99 16.47 7.43
C VAL A 332 -1.95 16.51 8.95
N TYR A 333 -1.52 15.40 9.56
CA TYR A 333 -1.31 15.27 11.01
C TYR A 333 0.09 14.70 11.29
N LEU A 334 0.64 14.99 12.46
CA LEU A 334 1.89 14.39 12.97
C LEU A 334 3.09 14.57 12.03
N ALA A 335 3.17 15.72 11.36
CA ALA A 335 4.20 15.99 10.36
C ALA A 335 5.59 16.20 10.97
N GLY A 336 6.60 15.63 10.31
CA GLY A 336 8.02 15.79 10.65
C GLY A 336 8.60 14.63 11.43
N ASP A 337 9.90 14.75 11.72
CA ASP A 337 10.63 13.78 12.53
C ASP A 337 10.36 13.96 14.03
N PRO A 338 10.59 12.90 14.85
CA PRO A 338 10.55 13.03 16.30
C PRO A 338 11.52 14.12 16.82
N PRO A 339 11.15 14.91 17.85
CA PRO A 339 9.94 14.76 18.66
C PRO A 339 8.71 15.53 18.11
N LYS A 340 8.82 16.27 17.00
CA LYS A 340 7.75 17.09 16.45
C LYS A 340 6.64 16.23 15.83
N GLY A 341 7.03 15.21 15.08
CA GLY A 341 6.15 14.22 14.46
C GLY A 341 6.61 12.81 14.78
N LEU A 342 6.20 11.85 13.98
CA LEU A 342 6.57 10.44 14.13
C LEU A 342 7.58 9.95 13.08
N GLY A 343 7.97 10.80 12.14
CA GLY A 343 8.84 10.42 11.02
C GLY A 343 8.09 9.65 9.94
N ARG A 344 8.73 8.64 9.39
CA ARG A 344 8.23 7.79 8.31
C ARG A 344 7.17 6.82 8.86
N LEU A 345 5.93 6.93 8.39
CA LEU A 345 4.82 6.09 8.80
C LEU A 345 4.64 4.94 7.82
N ARG A 346 4.62 3.68 8.33
CA ARG A 346 4.60 2.49 7.50
C ARG A 346 3.23 1.81 7.50
N GLU A 347 2.76 1.32 8.64
CA GLU A 347 1.41 0.76 8.77
C GLU A 347 0.47 1.81 9.32
N VAL A 348 -0.73 1.87 8.77
CA VAL A 348 -1.85 2.62 9.32
C VAL A 348 -3.08 1.73 9.21
N VAL A 349 -3.62 1.33 10.36
CA VAL A 349 -4.74 0.41 10.42
C VAL A 349 -5.62 0.72 11.64
N GLN A 350 -6.94 0.61 11.49
CA GLN A 350 -7.84 0.70 12.63
C GLN A 350 -7.76 -0.56 13.47
N GLY A 351 -7.53 -0.39 14.77
CA GLY A 351 -7.58 -1.47 15.75
C GLY A 351 -9.01 -1.84 16.18
N PRO A 352 -9.18 -3.01 16.82
CA PRO A 352 -10.49 -3.45 17.33
C PRO A 352 -11.04 -2.56 18.44
N ASP A 353 -10.18 -1.77 19.07
CA ASP A 353 -10.50 -0.76 20.08
C ASP A 353 -11.00 0.57 19.48
N GLY A 354 -11.15 0.66 18.17
CA GLY A 354 -11.55 1.85 17.45
C GLY A 354 -10.45 2.91 17.30
N ALA A 355 -9.28 2.73 17.90
CA ALA A 355 -8.13 3.62 17.71
C ALA A 355 -7.47 3.39 16.36
N LEU A 356 -6.73 4.38 15.85
CA LEU A 356 -5.87 4.19 14.71
C LEU A 356 -4.49 3.75 15.18
N TRP A 357 -4.03 2.59 14.70
CA TRP A 357 -2.71 2.05 15.02
C TRP A 357 -1.74 2.34 13.89
N VAL A 358 -0.54 2.79 14.26
CA VAL A 358 0.47 3.24 13.31
C VAL A 358 1.83 2.65 13.69
N THR A 359 2.60 2.18 12.70
CA THR A 359 4.00 1.83 12.87
C THR A 359 4.90 2.86 12.19
N THR A 360 6.11 3.05 12.72
CA THR A 360 7.14 3.87 12.06
C THR A 360 8.09 3.01 11.23
N SER A 361 8.83 3.64 10.34
CA SER A 361 9.85 3.03 9.47
C SER A 361 11.10 3.93 9.41
N ASN A 362 11.48 4.50 10.55
CA ASN A 362 12.59 5.44 10.63
C ASN A 362 13.95 4.73 10.49
N CYS A 363 13.99 3.42 10.78
CA CYS A 363 15.19 2.59 10.73
C CYS A 363 15.34 1.83 9.39
N ASP A 364 14.61 2.20 8.33
CA ASP A 364 14.67 1.52 7.03
C ASP A 364 15.86 1.94 6.13
N GLY A 365 16.73 2.79 6.63
CA GLY A 365 17.88 3.33 5.91
C GLY A 365 17.59 4.60 5.10
N ARG A 366 16.34 5.09 5.09
CA ARG A 366 15.89 6.33 4.43
C ARG A 366 15.42 7.39 5.44
N GLY A 367 15.21 7.00 6.69
CA GLY A 367 14.87 7.86 7.82
C GLY A 367 16.04 8.05 8.76
N THR A 368 15.79 8.82 9.84
CA THR A 368 16.71 8.93 10.99
C THR A 368 16.24 7.97 12.05
N CYS A 369 17.00 6.86 12.24
CA CYS A 369 16.66 5.85 13.23
C CYS A 369 16.89 6.39 14.65
N PRO A 370 15.86 6.53 15.49
CA PRO A 370 16.02 7.02 16.85
C PRO A 370 16.64 5.94 17.76
N ALA A 371 17.14 6.33 18.94
CA ALA A 371 17.77 5.41 19.88
C ALA A 371 16.82 4.28 20.35
N GLU A 372 15.54 4.60 20.51
CA GLU A 372 14.49 3.63 20.84
C GLU A 372 14.01 2.79 19.66
N LYS A 373 14.60 2.98 18.47
CA LYS A 373 14.23 2.35 17.20
C LYS A 373 12.80 2.73 16.74
N ASP A 374 12.21 1.87 15.93
CA ASP A 374 10.84 2.07 15.46
C ASP A 374 9.82 1.70 16.53
N VAL A 375 8.64 2.29 16.42
CA VAL A 375 7.57 2.20 17.40
C VAL A 375 6.24 1.75 16.78
N VAL A 376 5.38 1.20 17.63
CA VAL A 376 3.94 1.09 17.41
C VAL A 376 3.25 2.10 18.31
N VAL A 377 2.39 2.90 17.74
CA VAL A 377 1.55 3.85 18.47
C VAL A 377 0.07 3.64 18.17
N ARG A 378 -0.80 4.07 19.10
CA ARG A 378 -2.24 4.24 18.86
C ARG A 378 -2.55 5.74 18.90
N ILE A 379 -3.50 6.15 18.05
CA ILE A 379 -3.99 7.50 17.94
C ILE A 379 -5.48 7.48 18.31
N VAL A 380 -5.86 8.32 19.25
CA VAL A 380 -7.22 8.48 19.76
C VAL A 380 -7.62 9.96 19.76
N GLY A 381 -8.88 10.28 20.00
CA GLY A 381 -9.30 11.66 20.19
C GLY A 381 -8.58 12.32 21.38
N GLY A 382 -8.28 13.60 21.23
CA GLY A 382 -7.65 14.43 22.25
C GLY A 382 -8.62 14.87 23.33
#